data_af1ef4085ebf78cd6f9d7e4e006a6754
#
_entry.id   af1ef4085ebf78cd6f9d7e4e006a6754
#
_cell.length_a   1.000
_cell.length_b   1.000
_cell.length_c   1.000
_cell.angle_alpha   90.00
_cell.angle_beta   90.00
_cell.angle_gamma   90.00
#
_symmetry.space_group_name_H-M   'P 1'
#
loop_
_entity.id
_entity.type
_entity.pdbx_description
1 polymer ?
#
loop_
_entity_poly.entity_id
_entity_poly.type
_entity_poly.pdbx_seq_one_letter_code
_entity_poly.pdbx_strand_id
1 'polypeptide(L)'
;MMKMSEENLEVPFEFGECHAHIFMDGKNYKKAVERHKNGVDESVIRSHFACYQTQGIHFVRDGGDALGVSRRAKELAPEYGIDYRTPIFAIHKNGHYGKIVGKGFDTLKEYTALVKEVKTQGGDFIKIMTTGIMDFDTDGGITGEALRVQEVKEMVHIAH
;
A
#
# COMPACT_ATOMS: atom_id res chain seq x y z
N MET A 1 35.56 11.01 -40.37
CA MET A 1 34.39 11.45 -39.64
C MET A 1 33.47 10.23 -39.47
N MET A 2 33.73 9.44 -38.40
CA MET A 2 32.97 8.21 -38.11
C MET A 2 31.62 8.62 -37.50
N LYS A 3 30.51 8.26 -38.14
CA LYS A 3 29.19 8.29 -37.53
C LYS A 3 29.14 7.15 -36.50
N MET A 4 29.13 7.49 -35.23
CA MET A 4 28.72 6.56 -34.19
C MET A 4 27.21 6.36 -34.35
N SER A 5 26.81 5.13 -34.66
CA SER A 5 25.43 4.70 -34.57
C SER A 5 25.04 4.76 -33.10
N GLU A 6 24.00 5.54 -32.77
CA GLU A 6 23.30 5.44 -31.51
C GLU A 6 22.60 4.08 -31.49
N GLU A 7 23.29 3.06 -31.01
CA GLU A 7 22.63 1.86 -30.54
C GLU A 7 21.89 2.25 -29.25
N ASN A 8 20.56 2.35 -29.34
CA ASN A 8 19.69 2.36 -28.19
C ASN A 8 19.98 1.09 -27.41
N LEU A 9 20.79 1.20 -26.37
CA LEU A 9 20.86 0.23 -25.31
C LEU A 9 19.51 0.29 -24.57
N GLU A 10 18.52 -0.45 -25.06
CA GLU A 10 17.38 -0.86 -24.26
C GLU A 10 17.94 -1.78 -23.17
N VAL A 11 18.32 -1.20 -22.05
CA VAL A 11 18.56 -1.95 -20.84
C VAL A 11 17.17 -2.22 -20.28
N PRO A 12 16.70 -3.47 -20.26
CA PRO A 12 15.41 -3.79 -19.66
C PRO A 12 15.56 -3.70 -18.14
N PHE A 13 15.56 -2.49 -17.60
CA PHE A 13 15.41 -2.30 -16.18
C PHE A 13 13.92 -2.43 -15.86
N GLU A 14 13.57 -3.54 -15.24
CA GLU A 14 12.29 -3.68 -14.58
C GLU A 14 12.35 -2.89 -13.28
N PHE A 15 11.54 -1.85 -13.17
CA PHE A 15 11.44 -1.06 -11.97
C PHE A 15 10.35 -1.61 -11.05
N GLY A 16 10.57 -1.46 -9.74
CA GLY A 16 9.59 -1.79 -8.72
C GLY A 16 9.18 -0.56 -7.91
N GLU A 17 7.89 -0.37 -7.73
CA GLU A 17 7.34 0.56 -6.75
C GLU A 17 7.16 -0.18 -5.41
N CYS A 18 7.96 0.16 -4.42
CA CYS A 18 8.01 -0.57 -3.15
C CYS A 18 7.04 -0.06 -2.08
N HIS A 19 6.36 1.06 -2.30
CA HIS A 19 5.37 1.61 -1.37
C HIS A 19 4.33 2.49 -2.07
N ALA A 20 3.33 1.88 -2.65
CA ALA A 20 2.18 2.56 -3.22
C ALA A 20 0.93 2.47 -2.33
N HIS A 21 -0.04 3.30 -2.60
CA HIS A 21 -1.43 3.14 -2.22
C HIS A 21 -2.26 3.37 -3.49
N ILE A 22 -2.63 2.29 -4.17
CA ILE A 22 -3.22 2.33 -5.52
C ILE A 22 -4.51 3.15 -5.61
N PHE A 23 -5.22 3.35 -4.51
CA PHE A 23 -6.43 4.17 -4.47
C PHE A 23 -6.15 5.68 -4.48
N MET A 24 -4.92 6.10 -4.17
CA MET A 24 -4.52 7.51 -4.10
C MET A 24 -4.04 8.02 -5.46
N ASP A 25 -4.35 9.30 -5.75
CA ASP A 25 -3.98 9.96 -7.00
C ASP A 25 -2.75 10.88 -6.89
N GLY A 26 -2.11 10.92 -5.71
CA GLY A 26 -0.99 11.80 -5.43
C GLY A 26 -1.32 13.31 -5.38
N LYS A 27 -2.59 13.69 -5.52
CA LYS A 27 -3.05 15.09 -5.57
C LYS A 27 -3.96 15.45 -4.40
N ASN A 28 -5.00 14.66 -4.17
CA ASN A 28 -5.98 14.95 -3.14
C ASN A 28 -6.56 13.66 -2.54
N TYR A 29 -5.98 13.24 -1.42
CA TYR A 29 -6.39 11.99 -0.75
C TYR A 29 -7.87 11.96 -0.34
N LYS A 30 -8.48 13.12 0.03
CA LYS A 30 -9.90 13.17 0.40
C LYS A 30 -10.81 12.84 -0.78
N LYS A 31 -10.49 13.40 -1.97
CA LYS A 31 -11.22 13.10 -3.20
C LYS A 31 -10.98 11.64 -3.64
N ALA A 32 -9.77 11.12 -3.47
CA ALA A 32 -9.45 9.74 -3.75
C ALA A 32 -10.29 8.78 -2.88
N VAL A 33 -10.37 9.02 -1.57
CA VAL A 33 -11.23 8.26 -0.64
C VAL A 33 -12.71 8.36 -1.05
N GLU A 34 -13.22 9.56 -1.31
CA GLU A 34 -14.62 9.79 -1.68
C GLU A 34 -15.03 9.03 -2.94
N ARG A 35 -14.12 8.90 -3.90
CA ARG A 35 -14.35 8.19 -5.17
C ARG A 35 -14.69 6.70 -4.96
N HIS A 36 -14.13 6.09 -3.92
CA HIS A 36 -14.33 4.67 -3.62
C HIS A 36 -15.36 4.40 -2.49
N LYS A 37 -16.01 5.45 -1.97
CA LYS A 37 -16.91 5.36 -0.81
C LYS A 37 -18.15 4.49 -1.06
N ASN A 38 -18.67 4.49 -2.28
CA ASN A 38 -19.85 3.72 -2.68
C ASN A 38 -19.51 2.45 -3.48
N GLY A 39 -18.26 2.03 -3.45
CA GLY A 39 -17.73 0.88 -4.18
C GLY A 39 -16.44 1.23 -4.91
N VAL A 40 -15.73 0.20 -5.33
CA VAL A 40 -14.44 0.38 -6.00
C VAL A 40 -14.64 0.94 -7.42
N ASP A 41 -14.05 2.09 -7.69
CA ASP A 41 -13.94 2.62 -9.05
C ASP A 41 -12.72 2.00 -9.75
N GLU A 42 -12.95 0.97 -10.55
CA GLU A 42 -11.89 0.26 -11.28
C GLU A 42 -11.16 1.14 -12.29
N SER A 43 -11.80 2.19 -12.80
CA SER A 43 -11.18 3.07 -13.80
C SER A 43 -9.92 3.74 -13.25
N VAL A 44 -9.89 4.04 -11.95
CA VAL A 44 -8.73 4.58 -11.24
C VAL A 44 -7.60 3.56 -11.21
N ILE A 45 -7.89 2.33 -10.80
CA ILE A 45 -6.90 1.24 -10.74
C ILE A 45 -6.28 1.01 -12.13
N ARG A 46 -7.13 0.90 -13.15
CA ARG A 46 -6.69 0.68 -14.54
C ARG A 46 -5.83 1.82 -15.06
N SER A 47 -6.19 3.07 -14.74
CA SER A 47 -5.41 4.24 -15.10
C SER A 47 -4.02 4.23 -14.45
N HIS A 48 -3.94 3.85 -13.16
CA HIS A 48 -2.66 3.77 -12.46
C HIS A 48 -1.79 2.62 -12.98
N PHE A 49 -2.37 1.46 -13.26
CA PHE A 49 -1.61 0.34 -13.85
C PHE A 49 -1.12 0.66 -15.26
N ALA A 50 -1.92 1.30 -16.09
CA ALA A 50 -1.47 1.77 -17.40
C ALA A 50 -0.30 2.76 -17.28
N CYS A 51 -0.36 3.66 -16.29
CA CYS A 51 0.75 4.57 -16.00
C CYS A 51 2.01 3.82 -15.55
N TYR A 52 1.91 2.86 -14.63
CA TYR A 52 3.04 2.03 -14.21
C TYR A 52 3.66 1.28 -15.40
N GLN A 53 2.83 0.71 -16.26
CA GLN A 53 3.27 -0.01 -17.45
C GLN A 53 4.08 0.90 -18.40
N THR A 54 3.62 2.15 -18.65
CA THR A 54 4.35 3.12 -19.49
C THR A 54 5.67 3.58 -18.87
N GLN A 55 5.83 3.44 -17.55
CA GLN A 55 7.06 3.77 -16.83
C GLN A 55 7.98 2.56 -16.60
N GLY A 56 7.65 1.39 -17.15
CA GLY A 56 8.44 0.16 -16.96
C GLY A 56 8.38 -0.41 -15.54
N ILE A 57 7.31 -0.08 -14.78
CA ILE A 57 7.12 -0.62 -13.42
C ILE A 57 6.30 -1.91 -13.53
N HIS A 58 6.94 -3.04 -13.23
CA HIS A 58 6.34 -4.38 -13.29
C HIS A 58 6.13 -5.03 -11.93
N PHE A 59 6.65 -4.44 -10.87
CA PHE A 59 6.43 -4.87 -9.50
C PHE A 59 5.87 -3.72 -8.68
N VAL A 60 4.79 -3.97 -7.92
CA VAL A 60 4.18 -2.99 -7.03
C VAL A 60 3.92 -3.62 -5.66
N ARG A 61 4.48 -3.01 -4.62
CA ARG A 61 4.16 -3.33 -3.23
C ARG A 61 3.23 -2.27 -2.66
N ASP A 62 1.95 -2.60 -2.61
CA ASP A 62 0.91 -1.71 -2.11
C ASP A 62 0.87 -1.67 -0.57
N GLY A 63 0.44 -0.55 -0.03
CA GLY A 63 0.30 -0.34 1.41
C GLY A 63 -1.05 -0.71 2.00
N GLY A 64 -2.00 -1.14 1.17
CA GLY A 64 -3.35 -1.48 1.59
C GLY A 64 -4.30 -0.29 1.69
N ASP A 65 -5.56 -0.57 1.84
CA ASP A 65 -6.63 0.40 2.08
C ASP A 65 -7.81 -0.22 2.84
N ALA A 66 -8.68 0.63 3.40
CA ALA A 66 -9.89 0.20 4.09
C ALA A 66 -11.13 0.11 3.17
N LEU A 67 -10.97 0.35 1.85
CA LEU A 67 -12.06 0.54 0.88
C LEU A 67 -12.23 -0.67 -0.05
N GLY A 68 -11.28 -1.64 -0.01
CA GLY A 68 -11.27 -2.83 -0.86
C GLY A 68 -10.62 -2.60 -2.23
N VAL A 69 -10.01 -1.45 -2.47
CA VAL A 69 -9.38 -1.10 -3.74
C VAL A 69 -8.13 -1.96 -3.97
N SER A 70 -7.28 -2.12 -2.96
CA SER A 70 -6.07 -2.94 -3.04
C SER A 70 -6.37 -4.40 -3.35
N ARG A 71 -7.45 -4.96 -2.78
CA ARG A 71 -7.89 -6.30 -3.12
C ARG A 71 -8.31 -6.40 -4.58
N ARG A 72 -9.13 -5.44 -5.06
CA ARG A 72 -9.56 -5.43 -6.46
C ARG A 72 -8.39 -5.20 -7.41
N ALA A 73 -7.45 -4.34 -7.04
CA ALA A 73 -6.23 -4.12 -7.81
C ALA A 73 -5.42 -5.41 -8.00
N LYS A 74 -5.29 -6.23 -6.96
CA LYS A 74 -4.61 -7.53 -7.05
C LYS A 74 -5.24 -8.46 -8.10
N GLU A 75 -6.56 -8.43 -8.24
CA GLU A 75 -7.28 -9.21 -9.25
C GLU A 75 -7.03 -8.70 -10.68
N LEU A 76 -6.86 -7.38 -10.85
CA LEU A 76 -6.67 -6.72 -12.13
C LEU A 76 -5.21 -6.63 -12.61
N ALA A 77 -4.25 -6.65 -11.69
CA ALA A 77 -2.83 -6.45 -11.98
C ALA A 77 -2.26 -7.39 -13.06
N PRO A 78 -2.65 -8.70 -13.14
CA PRO A 78 -2.18 -9.59 -14.19
C PRO A 78 -2.54 -9.13 -15.61
N GLU A 79 -3.64 -8.39 -15.80
CA GLU A 79 -4.02 -7.83 -17.10
C GLU A 79 -2.98 -6.81 -17.64
N TYR A 80 -2.15 -6.26 -16.73
CA TYR A 80 -1.12 -5.26 -17.03
C TYR A 80 0.31 -5.83 -16.91
N GLY A 81 0.46 -7.14 -16.66
CA GLY A 81 1.77 -7.74 -16.45
C GLY A 81 2.48 -7.26 -15.18
N ILE A 82 1.72 -6.85 -14.16
CA ILE A 82 2.26 -6.32 -12.89
C ILE A 82 2.18 -7.40 -11.81
N ASP A 83 3.32 -7.72 -11.17
CA ASP A 83 3.36 -8.47 -9.91
C ASP A 83 2.98 -7.52 -8.76
N TYR A 84 1.72 -7.60 -8.35
CA TYR A 84 1.15 -6.72 -7.35
C TYR A 84 1.01 -7.43 -6.00
N ARG A 85 1.71 -6.92 -5.00
CA ARG A 85 1.71 -7.44 -3.63
C ARG A 85 1.02 -6.46 -2.69
N THR A 86 0.08 -6.95 -1.89
CA THR A 86 -0.72 -6.13 -0.99
C THR A 86 -0.99 -6.80 0.34
N PRO A 87 -1.03 -6.04 1.46
CA PRO A 87 -1.55 -6.52 2.74
C PRO A 87 -3.09 -6.51 2.78
N ILE A 88 -3.77 -6.17 1.69
CA ILE A 88 -5.20 -5.85 1.60
C ILE A 88 -5.52 -4.56 2.35
N PHE A 89 -5.25 -4.53 3.65
CA PHE A 89 -5.33 -3.35 4.51
C PHE A 89 -4.17 -3.34 5.52
N ALA A 90 -3.77 -2.15 5.95
CA ALA A 90 -2.83 -2.01 7.06
C ALA A 90 -3.53 -2.26 8.40
N ILE A 91 -2.79 -2.64 9.43
CA ILE A 91 -3.32 -2.82 10.78
C ILE A 91 -2.74 -1.75 11.69
N HIS A 92 -3.60 -1.01 12.37
CA HIS A 92 -3.22 0.06 13.29
C HIS A 92 -3.89 -0.10 14.66
N LYS A 93 -3.28 0.41 15.71
CA LYS A 93 -3.93 0.52 17.00
C LYS A 93 -5.00 1.62 16.95
N ASN A 94 -6.16 1.40 17.56
CA ASN A 94 -7.21 2.43 17.66
C ASN A 94 -6.68 3.68 18.37
N GLY A 95 -7.11 4.84 17.92
CA GLY A 95 -6.58 6.12 18.39
C GLY A 95 -5.23 6.54 17.77
N HIS A 96 -4.54 5.63 17.04
CA HIS A 96 -3.30 5.91 16.32
C HIS A 96 -3.55 6.18 14.82
N TYR A 97 -2.48 6.53 14.11
CA TYR A 97 -2.54 6.76 12.67
C TYR A 97 -2.80 5.47 11.88
N GLY A 98 -3.58 5.55 10.79
CA GLY A 98 -3.77 4.43 9.86
C GLY A 98 -5.21 4.18 9.39
N LYS A 99 -6.18 4.93 9.91
CA LYS A 99 -7.62 4.72 9.67
C LYS A 99 -8.02 4.69 8.20
N ILE A 100 -7.36 5.48 7.33
CA ILE A 100 -7.69 5.54 5.89
C ILE A 100 -7.17 4.31 5.15
N VAL A 101 -6.02 3.79 5.58
CA VAL A 101 -5.30 2.71 4.91
C VAL A 101 -5.55 1.35 5.55
N GLY A 102 -6.27 1.29 6.68
CA GLY A 102 -6.34 0.04 7.43
C GLY A 102 -7.49 -0.09 8.41
N LYS A 103 -7.41 -1.16 9.20
CA LYS A 103 -8.34 -1.52 10.27
C LYS A 103 -7.68 -1.43 11.62
N GLY A 104 -8.44 -0.95 12.61
CA GLY A 104 -7.96 -0.73 13.96
C GLY A 104 -8.18 -1.92 14.89
N PHE A 105 -7.33 -2.04 15.92
CA PHE A 105 -7.47 -2.97 17.02
C PHE A 105 -7.20 -2.27 18.36
N ASP A 106 -7.74 -2.83 19.45
CA ASP A 106 -7.47 -2.44 20.83
C ASP A 106 -6.72 -3.53 21.59
N THR A 107 -6.95 -4.78 21.24
CA THR A 107 -6.38 -5.96 21.91
C THR A 107 -5.61 -6.85 20.93
N LEU A 108 -4.63 -7.61 21.43
CA LEU A 108 -3.90 -8.60 20.62
C LEU A 108 -4.81 -9.70 20.05
N LYS A 109 -5.93 -9.99 20.71
CA LYS A 109 -6.96 -10.91 20.18
C LYS A 109 -7.60 -10.36 18.90
N GLU A 110 -7.96 -9.08 18.90
CA GLU A 110 -8.48 -8.40 17.69
C GLU A 110 -7.41 -8.30 16.60
N TYR A 111 -6.17 -7.94 16.97
CA TYR A 111 -5.05 -7.97 16.04
C TYR A 111 -4.90 -9.33 15.36
N THR A 112 -4.94 -10.43 16.15
CA THR A 112 -4.87 -11.80 15.61
C THR A 112 -6.02 -12.08 14.65
N ALA A 113 -7.22 -11.59 14.92
CA ALA A 113 -8.36 -11.74 14.00
C ALA A 113 -8.12 -10.98 12.68
N LEU A 114 -7.56 -9.77 12.73
CA LEU A 114 -7.22 -8.99 11.54
C LEU A 114 -6.11 -9.66 10.72
N VAL A 115 -5.09 -10.25 11.34
CA VAL A 115 -4.05 -11.04 10.65
C VAL A 115 -4.69 -12.21 9.89
N LYS A 116 -5.59 -12.94 10.52
CA LYS A 116 -6.33 -14.03 9.87
C LYS A 116 -7.21 -13.53 8.72
N GLU A 117 -7.82 -12.36 8.89
CA GLU A 117 -8.62 -11.74 7.85
C GLU A 117 -7.78 -11.38 6.62
N VAL A 118 -6.59 -10.76 6.79
CA VAL A 118 -5.65 -10.49 5.69
C VAL A 118 -5.33 -11.78 4.94
N LYS A 119 -4.97 -12.84 5.66
CA LYS A 119 -4.68 -14.15 5.06
C LYS A 119 -5.88 -14.70 4.27
N THR A 120 -7.07 -14.65 4.84
CA THR A 120 -8.32 -15.15 4.19
C THR A 120 -8.66 -14.37 2.93
N GLN A 121 -8.37 -13.08 2.91
CA GLN A 121 -8.58 -12.21 1.75
C GLN A 121 -7.45 -12.30 0.70
N GLY A 122 -6.44 -13.14 0.92
CA GLY A 122 -5.35 -13.37 -0.02
C GLY A 122 -4.24 -12.29 0.05
N GLY A 123 -4.07 -11.65 1.20
CA GLY A 123 -2.96 -10.71 1.41
C GLY A 123 -1.60 -11.42 1.37
N ASP A 124 -0.60 -10.72 0.85
CA ASP A 124 0.74 -11.26 0.65
C ASP A 124 1.64 -11.07 1.87
N PHE A 125 1.32 -10.11 2.72
CA PHE A 125 2.08 -9.78 3.94
C PHE A 125 1.21 -9.01 4.94
N ILE A 126 1.69 -8.88 6.17
CA ILE A 126 1.06 -8.04 7.19
C ILE A 126 1.77 -6.68 7.24
N LYS A 127 0.99 -5.59 7.12
CA LYS A 127 1.49 -4.23 7.32
C LYS A 127 1.00 -3.69 8.66
N ILE A 128 1.94 -3.28 9.51
CA ILE A 128 1.68 -2.69 10.83
C ILE A 128 2.01 -1.20 10.78
N MET A 129 1.10 -0.38 11.28
CA MET A 129 1.35 1.05 11.47
C MET A 129 1.96 1.25 12.87
N THR A 130 3.25 1.54 12.94
CA THR A 130 3.99 1.59 14.21
C THR A 130 4.09 2.99 14.81
N THR A 131 3.96 4.04 13.97
CA THR A 131 4.02 5.46 14.39
C THR A 131 2.94 6.26 13.68
N GLY A 132 2.81 7.55 14.02
CA GLY A 132 2.09 8.53 13.22
C GLY A 132 2.85 8.92 11.95
N ILE A 133 2.32 9.90 11.24
CA ILE A 133 3.03 10.54 10.12
C ILE A 133 3.88 11.71 10.62
N MET A 134 4.76 12.18 9.76
CA MET A 134 5.52 13.41 10.02
C MET A 134 4.55 14.56 10.29
N ASP A 135 4.84 15.32 11.34
CA ASP A 135 4.19 16.58 11.61
C ASP A 135 4.86 17.66 10.77
N PHE A 136 4.10 18.30 9.88
CA PHE A 136 4.63 19.33 8.99
C PHE A 136 4.78 20.69 9.65
N ASP A 137 4.23 20.87 10.84
CA ASP A 137 4.30 22.12 11.61
C ASP A 137 5.44 22.11 12.64
N THR A 138 5.99 20.93 12.96
CA THR A 138 7.04 20.74 13.97
C THR A 138 8.23 19.98 13.38
N ASP A 139 9.40 20.59 13.32
CA ASP A 139 10.60 19.97 12.79
C ASP A 139 10.97 18.67 13.54
N GLY A 140 11.07 17.57 12.80
CA GLY A 140 11.28 16.23 13.35
C GLY A 140 10.11 15.66 14.17
N GLY A 141 8.97 16.35 14.20
CA GLY A 141 7.76 15.91 14.91
C GLY A 141 7.04 14.75 14.20
N ILE A 142 6.36 13.93 14.99
CA ILE A 142 5.51 12.83 14.52
C ILE A 142 4.12 12.98 15.15
N THR A 143 3.06 12.88 14.35
CA THR A 143 1.69 12.93 14.86
C THR A 143 1.32 11.63 15.57
N GLY A 144 0.71 11.73 16.74
CA GLY A 144 0.26 10.59 17.53
C GLY A 144 1.39 9.83 18.25
N GLU A 145 1.01 8.79 18.94
CA GLU A 145 1.92 7.95 19.72
C GLU A 145 2.49 6.80 18.88
N ALA A 146 3.74 6.45 19.12
CA ALA A 146 4.34 5.23 18.58
C ALA A 146 3.88 4.00 19.39
N LEU A 147 3.81 2.84 18.74
CA LEU A 147 3.65 1.56 19.43
C LEU A 147 4.90 1.26 20.27
N ARG A 148 4.72 0.66 21.44
CA ARG A 148 5.83 0.21 22.26
C ARG A 148 6.56 -0.95 21.58
N VAL A 149 7.87 -1.02 21.76
CA VAL A 149 8.72 -2.07 21.17
C VAL A 149 8.20 -3.48 21.52
N GLN A 150 7.73 -3.68 22.74
CA GLN A 150 7.20 -4.97 23.17
C GLN A 150 5.89 -5.34 22.43
N GLU A 151 5.00 -4.37 22.23
CA GLU A 151 3.78 -4.58 21.43
C GLU A 151 4.12 -5.00 20.00
N VAL A 152 5.07 -4.30 19.35
CA VAL A 152 5.50 -4.65 18.00
C VAL A 152 6.11 -6.06 17.93
N LYS A 153 6.91 -6.46 18.92
CA LYS A 153 7.46 -7.81 18.98
C LYS A 153 6.36 -8.88 19.05
N GLU A 154 5.35 -8.66 19.88
CA GLU A 154 4.20 -9.58 20.01
C GLU A 154 3.38 -9.64 18.72
N MET A 155 3.14 -8.49 18.10
CA MET A 155 2.44 -8.41 16.81
C MET A 155 3.19 -9.13 15.70
N VAL A 156 4.50 -8.96 15.61
CA VAL A 156 5.34 -9.68 14.64
C VAL A 156 5.31 -11.18 14.89
N HIS A 157 5.41 -11.61 16.15
CA HIS A 157 5.31 -13.02 16.50
C HIS A 157 3.97 -13.66 16.11
N ILE A 158 2.87 -12.92 16.27
CA ILE A 158 1.52 -13.39 15.87
C ILE A 158 1.41 -13.48 14.33
N ALA A 159 2.07 -12.61 13.59
CA ALA A 159 2.00 -12.56 12.13
C ALA A 159 2.80 -13.69 11.45
N HIS A 160 3.84 -14.21 12.11
CA HIS A 160 4.67 -15.33 11.66
C HIS A 160 4.13 -16.69 12.09
#